data_253b8eb3f500f236ae3f983301e8cc4a
#
_entry.id   253b8eb3f500f236ae3f983301e8cc4a
#
_cell.length_a   1.000
_cell.length_b   1.000
_cell.length_c   1.000
_cell.angle_alpha   90.00
_cell.angle_beta   90.00
_cell.angle_gamma   90.00
#
_symmetry.space_group_name_H-M   'P 1'
#
loop_
_entity.id
_entity.type
_entity.pdbx_description
1 polymer ?
#
loop_
_entity_poly.entity_id
_entity_poly.type
_entity_poly.pdbx_seq_one_letter_code
_entity_poly.pdbx_strand_id
1 'polypeptide(L)'
;MYYNPATGRFNGITPNFFATMTIRPPKIIDKPHRHVSAAINYYFYGTGYSTVAGNRYEWNAGDLMLSAPGWAVHNHASNDDYVYELTVQDQPLNIFMESLIWQEDLKHPAIVLGTHEGFDTNRDKAAA
;
A
#
# COMPACT_ATOMS: atom_id res chain seq x y z
N MET A 1 -9.17 -0.07 -6.06
CA MET A 1 -8.11 -0.86 -6.71
C MET A 1 -8.42 -0.99 -8.19
N TYR A 2 -7.42 -0.86 -9.03
CA TYR A 2 -7.52 -1.15 -10.47
C TYR A 2 -7.27 -2.64 -10.71
N TYR A 3 -8.00 -3.25 -11.64
CA TYR A 3 -7.87 -4.67 -11.94
C TYR A 3 -8.08 -4.95 -13.43
N ASN A 4 -7.56 -6.07 -13.88
CA ASN A 4 -7.78 -6.57 -15.23
C ASN A 4 -9.10 -7.36 -15.30
N PRO A 5 -10.07 -6.94 -16.11
CA PRO A 5 -11.36 -7.65 -16.22
C PRO A 5 -11.23 -9.11 -16.66
N ALA A 6 -10.20 -9.44 -17.45
CA ALA A 6 -9.97 -10.80 -17.95
C ALA A 6 -9.54 -11.79 -16.87
N THR A 7 -8.97 -11.30 -15.76
CA THR A 7 -8.52 -12.12 -14.63
C THR A 7 -9.45 -12.02 -13.41
N GLY A 8 -10.59 -11.35 -13.56
CA GLY A 8 -11.45 -11.00 -12.43
C GLY A 8 -10.77 -10.00 -11.51
N ARG A 9 -10.96 -10.13 -10.21
CA ARG A 9 -10.40 -9.18 -9.23
C ARG A 9 -9.18 -9.72 -8.47
N PHE A 10 -8.63 -10.84 -8.89
CA PHE A 10 -7.65 -11.56 -8.08
C PHE A 10 -6.21 -11.11 -8.31
N ASN A 11 -5.83 -10.75 -9.53
CA ASN A 11 -4.44 -10.54 -9.90
C ASN A 11 -4.06 -9.09 -10.24
N GLY A 12 -4.82 -8.11 -9.73
CA GLY A 12 -4.54 -6.71 -10.01
C GLY A 12 -4.63 -6.39 -11.51
N ILE A 13 -3.77 -5.48 -12.00
CA ILE A 13 -3.75 -5.06 -13.40
C ILE A 13 -3.01 -6.08 -14.27
N THR A 14 -1.88 -6.55 -13.78
CA THR A 14 -1.02 -7.54 -14.42
C THR A 14 -0.51 -8.53 -13.37
N PRO A 15 0.10 -9.67 -13.78
CA PRO A 15 0.77 -10.55 -12.85
C PRO A 15 1.94 -9.89 -12.09
N ASN A 16 2.47 -8.78 -12.60
CA ASN A 16 3.66 -8.13 -12.05
C ASN A 16 3.33 -7.05 -11.04
N PHE A 17 2.26 -6.29 -11.25
CA PHE A 17 1.92 -5.18 -10.36
C PHE A 17 0.41 -4.91 -10.33
N PHE A 18 -0.02 -4.23 -9.28
CA PHE A 18 -1.34 -3.64 -9.17
C PHE A 18 -1.24 -2.14 -8.89
N ALA A 19 -2.36 -1.45 -9.05
CA ALA A 19 -2.50 -0.06 -8.69
C ALA A 19 -3.77 0.17 -7.87
N THR A 20 -3.68 1.04 -6.88
CA THR A 20 -4.81 1.47 -6.07
C THR A 20 -4.88 2.98 -6.02
N MET A 21 -6.09 3.53 -6.04
CA MET A 21 -6.34 4.91 -5.67
C MET A 21 -6.82 4.93 -4.22
N THR A 22 -6.04 5.54 -3.35
CA THR A 22 -6.39 5.78 -1.96
C THR A 22 -6.92 7.19 -1.83
N ILE A 23 -8.08 7.33 -1.19
CA ILE A 23 -8.63 8.62 -0.77
C ILE A 23 -8.55 8.66 0.75
N ARG A 24 -7.63 9.45 1.26
CA ARG A 24 -7.40 9.58 2.71
C ARG A 24 -8.08 10.85 3.21
N PRO A 25 -8.99 10.74 4.19
CA PRO A 25 -9.60 11.92 4.83
C PRO A 25 -8.56 12.79 5.53
N PRO A 26 -8.90 14.05 5.85
CA PRO A 26 -8.01 14.91 6.64
C PRO A 26 -7.64 14.31 8.00
N LYS A 27 -6.42 14.58 8.44
CA LYS A 27 -5.91 14.24 9.79
C LYS A 27 -5.93 12.76 10.12
N ILE A 28 -5.81 11.90 9.12
CA ILE A 28 -5.67 10.45 9.29
C ILE A 28 -4.19 10.09 9.31
N ILE A 29 -3.84 9.21 10.23
CA ILE A 29 -2.54 8.55 10.29
C ILE A 29 -2.78 7.06 10.16
N ASP A 30 -2.24 6.44 9.11
CA ASP A 30 -2.33 4.99 8.90
C ASP A 30 -1.52 4.24 9.95
N LYS A 31 -1.93 3.02 10.24
CA LYS A 31 -1.15 2.14 11.14
C LYS A 31 0.20 1.81 10.50
N PRO A 32 1.29 1.83 11.29
CA PRO A 32 2.57 1.34 10.83
C PRO A 32 2.50 -0.14 10.42
N HIS A 33 3.00 -0.43 9.24
CA HIS A 33 3.05 -1.78 8.68
C HIS A 33 4.31 -1.95 7.82
N ARG A 34 4.54 -3.16 7.32
CA ARG A 34 5.64 -3.46 6.41
C ARG A 34 5.32 -4.63 5.50
N HIS A 35 5.94 -4.64 4.35
CA HIS A 35 5.86 -5.72 3.36
C HIS A 35 7.09 -5.72 2.46
N VAL A 36 7.39 -6.85 1.83
CA VAL A 36 8.56 -6.96 0.94
C VAL A 36 8.32 -6.35 -0.44
N SER A 37 7.06 -6.19 -0.85
CA SER A 37 6.74 -5.53 -2.11
C SER A 37 7.17 -4.07 -2.11
N ALA A 38 7.74 -3.61 -3.21
CA ALA A 38 8.01 -2.19 -3.42
C ALA A 38 6.68 -1.43 -3.62
N ALA A 39 6.63 -0.18 -3.14
CA ALA A 39 5.48 0.69 -3.34
C ALA A 39 5.95 2.07 -3.81
N ILE A 40 5.38 2.51 -4.94
CA ILE A 40 5.54 3.84 -5.48
C ILE A 40 4.23 4.58 -5.31
N ASN A 41 4.28 5.72 -4.64
CA ASN A 41 3.12 6.56 -4.35
C ASN A 41 3.23 7.87 -5.11
N TYR A 42 2.19 8.24 -5.85
CA TYR A 42 2.06 9.53 -6.49
C TYR A 42 0.87 10.27 -5.89
N TYR A 43 1.10 11.49 -5.43
CA TYR A 43 0.09 12.31 -4.75
C TYR A 43 -0.53 13.28 -5.74
N PHE A 44 -1.78 13.04 -6.12
CA PHE A 44 -2.52 13.92 -7.03
C PHE A 44 -3.05 15.18 -6.37
N TYR A 45 -3.41 15.08 -5.09
CA TYR A 45 -4.06 16.16 -4.34
C TYR A 45 -3.75 16.03 -2.86
N GLY A 46 -3.73 17.18 -2.19
CA GLY A 46 -3.51 17.28 -0.75
C GLY A 46 -2.04 17.31 -0.35
N THR A 47 -1.82 17.37 0.93
CA THR A 47 -0.50 17.37 1.56
C THR A 47 -0.46 16.40 2.73
N GLY A 48 0.72 15.91 3.05
CA GLY A 48 0.89 15.01 4.17
C GLY A 48 2.35 14.65 4.41
N TYR A 49 2.53 13.54 5.10
CA TYR A 49 3.85 12.98 5.33
C TYR A 49 3.79 11.46 5.40
N SER A 50 4.93 10.85 5.15
CA SER A 50 5.15 9.42 5.38
C SER A 50 6.29 9.24 6.36
N THR A 51 6.15 8.26 7.25
CA THR A 51 7.26 7.81 8.08
C THR A 51 7.76 6.50 7.50
N VAL A 52 9.03 6.43 7.12
CA VAL A 52 9.67 5.24 6.54
C VAL A 52 10.95 4.96 7.29
N ALA A 53 11.09 3.77 7.84
CA ALA A 53 12.23 3.37 8.68
C ALA A 53 12.55 4.39 9.79
N GLY A 54 11.52 4.99 10.39
CA GLY A 54 11.64 5.98 11.45
C GLY A 54 11.92 7.42 10.98
N ASN A 55 12.15 7.64 9.69
CA ASN A 55 12.36 8.97 9.13
C ASN A 55 11.07 9.53 8.55
N ARG A 56 10.80 10.80 8.81
CA ARG A 56 9.62 11.50 8.30
C ARG A 56 9.96 12.24 7.00
N TYR A 57 9.10 12.08 6.01
CA TYR A 57 9.20 12.73 4.70
C TYR A 57 7.88 13.45 4.42
N GLU A 58 7.95 14.77 4.30
CA GLU A 58 6.81 15.60 3.88
C GLU A 58 6.64 15.50 2.36
N TRP A 59 5.40 15.55 1.90
CA TRP A 59 5.07 15.55 0.48
C TRP A 59 3.85 16.44 0.19
N ASN A 60 3.79 16.92 -1.04
CA ASN A 60 2.73 17.74 -1.59
C ASN A 60 2.14 17.08 -2.84
N ALA A 61 1.01 17.59 -3.30
CA ALA A 61 0.47 17.21 -4.61
C ALA A 61 1.53 17.42 -5.72
N GLY A 62 1.71 16.42 -6.56
CA GLY A 62 2.73 16.36 -7.60
C GLY A 62 3.98 15.56 -7.21
N ASP A 63 4.18 15.26 -5.94
CA ASP A 63 5.33 14.48 -5.49
C ASP A 63 5.13 12.98 -5.77
N LEU A 64 6.27 12.30 -5.96
CA LEU A 64 6.36 10.85 -6.10
C LEU A 64 7.31 10.31 -5.02
N MET A 65 6.90 9.27 -4.34
CA MET A 65 7.65 8.68 -3.25
C MET A 65 7.78 7.16 -3.39
N LEU A 66 8.96 6.61 -3.10
CA LEU A 66 9.15 5.20 -2.82
C LEU A 66 8.94 4.97 -1.31
N SER A 67 7.81 4.37 -0.93
CA SER A 67 7.39 4.31 0.48
C SER A 67 7.74 3.01 1.19
N ALA A 68 8.05 1.95 0.48
CA ALA A 68 8.34 0.64 1.04
C ALA A 68 9.66 0.07 0.50
N PRO A 69 10.81 0.67 0.87
CA PRO A 69 12.11 0.12 0.47
C PRO A 69 12.43 -1.13 1.30
N GLY A 70 12.51 -2.27 0.64
CA GLY A 70 12.82 -3.54 1.30
C GLY A 70 11.77 -3.93 2.34
N TRP A 71 12.18 -4.15 3.57
CA TRP A 71 11.34 -4.55 4.70
C TRP A 71 11.07 -3.38 5.68
N ALA A 72 11.18 -2.15 5.23
CA ALA A 72 11.05 -0.96 6.08
C ALA A 72 9.63 -0.80 6.62
N VAL A 73 9.51 -0.57 7.92
CA VAL A 73 8.25 -0.13 8.52
C VAL A 73 7.89 1.24 7.99
N HIS A 74 6.65 1.41 7.55
CA HIS A 74 6.16 2.68 7.03
C HIS A 74 4.69 2.91 7.35
N ASN A 75 4.29 4.17 7.30
CA ASN A 75 2.91 4.62 7.34
C ASN A 75 2.79 5.98 6.65
N HIS A 76 1.55 6.38 6.38
CA HIS A 76 1.23 7.65 5.72
C HIS A 76 0.23 8.44 6.56
N ALA A 77 0.29 9.75 6.43
CA ALA A 77 -0.62 10.67 7.12
C ALA A 77 -1.06 11.81 6.20
N SER A 78 -2.31 12.23 6.31
CA SER A 78 -2.83 13.43 5.69
C SER A 78 -2.78 14.61 6.66
N ASN A 79 -2.56 15.81 6.13
CA ASN A 79 -2.68 17.06 6.88
C ASN A 79 -4.16 17.51 6.95
N ASP A 80 -4.45 18.78 6.69
CA ASP A 80 -5.77 19.39 6.91
C ASP A 80 -6.78 19.15 5.78
N ASP A 81 -6.38 18.49 4.69
CA ASP A 81 -7.24 18.25 3.53
C ASP A 81 -7.24 16.77 3.13
N TYR A 82 -8.15 16.39 2.23
CA TYR A 82 -8.14 15.09 1.61
C TYR A 82 -6.85 14.87 0.84
N VAL A 83 -6.42 13.62 0.76
CA VAL A 83 -5.29 13.21 -0.07
C VAL A 83 -5.77 12.19 -1.09
N TYR A 84 -5.43 12.40 -2.36
CA TYR A 84 -5.64 11.44 -3.44
C TYR A 84 -4.29 10.89 -3.86
N GLU A 85 -4.09 9.61 -3.59
CA GLU A 85 -2.81 8.92 -3.76
C GLU A 85 -2.98 7.72 -4.69
N LEU A 86 -2.20 7.68 -5.76
CA LEU A 86 -2.04 6.49 -6.58
C LEU A 86 -0.86 5.69 -6.05
N THR A 87 -1.11 4.46 -5.64
CA THR A 87 -0.06 3.52 -5.26
C THR A 87 0.09 2.44 -6.32
N VAL A 88 1.32 2.20 -6.76
CA VAL A 88 1.69 1.09 -7.63
C VAL A 88 2.65 0.18 -6.87
N GLN A 89 2.36 -1.13 -6.85
CA GLN A 89 3.16 -2.12 -6.14
C GLN A 89 3.39 -3.37 -6.98
N ASP A 90 4.54 -4.01 -6.79
CA ASP A 90 4.88 -5.31 -7.39
C ASP A 90 4.36 -6.51 -6.57
N GLN A 91 3.41 -6.27 -5.69
CA GLN A 91 2.83 -7.27 -4.81
C GLN A 91 2.28 -8.52 -5.54
N PRO A 92 1.58 -8.42 -6.69
CA PRO A 92 1.13 -9.60 -7.42
C PRO A 92 2.27 -10.50 -7.86
N LEU A 93 3.41 -9.95 -8.26
CA LEU A 93 4.60 -10.74 -8.59
C LEU A 93 5.12 -11.50 -7.36
N ASN A 94 5.20 -10.84 -6.22
CA ASN A 94 5.61 -11.46 -4.98
C ASN A 94 4.65 -12.57 -4.54
N ILE A 95 3.35 -12.39 -4.69
CA ILE A 95 2.35 -13.43 -4.41
C ILE A 95 2.54 -14.61 -5.36
N PHE A 96 2.67 -14.36 -6.65
CA PHE A 96 2.87 -15.39 -7.67
C PHE A 96 4.14 -16.23 -7.42
N MET A 97 5.20 -15.59 -6.92
CA MET A 97 6.46 -16.24 -6.57
C MET A 97 6.45 -16.84 -5.15
N GLU A 98 5.34 -16.79 -4.44
CA GLU A 98 5.20 -17.23 -3.03
C GLU A 98 6.23 -16.57 -2.10
N SER A 99 6.61 -15.34 -2.41
CA SER A 99 7.64 -14.58 -1.69
C SER A 99 7.12 -13.34 -0.95
N LEU A 100 5.81 -13.06 -1.02
CA LEU A 100 5.25 -11.93 -0.30
C LEU A 100 5.23 -12.20 1.20
N ILE A 101 5.96 -11.39 1.94
CA ILE A 101 5.88 -11.33 3.39
C ILE A 101 5.19 -10.02 3.74
N TRP A 102 4.20 -10.11 4.62
CA TRP A 102 3.37 -9.00 5.02
C TRP A 102 3.20 -8.95 6.54
N GLN A 103 3.26 -7.78 7.12
CA GLN A 103 2.94 -7.53 8.52
C GLN A 103 2.12 -6.24 8.62
N GLU A 104 0.82 -6.37 8.64
CA GLU A 104 -0.11 -5.24 8.71
C GLU A 104 -0.20 -4.62 10.10
N ASP A 105 -0.01 -5.44 11.13
CA ASP A 105 0.05 -5.00 12.51
C ASP A 105 1.37 -5.49 13.14
N LEU A 106 2.22 -4.56 13.55
CA LEU A 106 3.53 -4.88 14.14
C LEU A 106 3.45 -5.66 15.46
N LYS A 107 2.27 -5.76 16.07
CA LYS A 107 2.02 -6.57 17.27
C LYS A 107 1.83 -8.06 16.97
N HIS A 108 1.58 -8.40 15.72
CA HIS A 108 1.35 -9.77 15.29
C HIS A 108 2.52 -10.25 14.42
N PRO A 109 2.76 -11.58 14.35
CA PRO A 109 3.76 -12.13 13.45
C PRO A 109 3.51 -11.72 11.99
N ALA A 110 4.58 -11.61 11.22
CA ALA A 110 4.47 -11.49 9.77
C ALA A 110 3.89 -12.79 9.18
N ILE A 111 3.11 -12.63 8.11
CA ILE A 111 2.55 -13.75 7.34
C ILE A 111 3.19 -13.81 5.97
N VAL A 112 3.25 -14.99 5.39
CA VAL A 112 3.62 -15.20 3.99
C VAL A 112 2.34 -15.41 3.20
N LEU A 113 2.12 -14.57 2.19
CA LEU A 113 0.98 -14.68 1.29
C LEU A 113 1.43 -15.42 0.02
N GLY A 114 0.83 -16.57 -0.22
CA GLY A 114 1.02 -17.37 -1.41
C GLY A 114 -0.13 -17.25 -2.40
N THR A 115 -0.03 -17.99 -3.51
CA THR A 115 -1.04 -18.01 -4.58
C THR A 115 -2.40 -18.52 -4.15
N HIS A 116 -2.45 -19.29 -3.06
CA HIS A 116 -3.68 -19.96 -2.59
C HIS A 116 -4.56 -19.10 -1.68
N GLU A 117 -3.99 -18.07 -1.07
CA GLU A 117 -4.70 -17.31 -0.05
C GLU A 117 -5.43 -16.09 -0.60
N GLY A 118 -5.19 -15.76 -1.87
CA GLY A 118 -5.76 -14.58 -2.49
C GLY A 118 -5.29 -13.29 -1.81
N PHE A 119 -5.67 -12.18 -2.40
CA PHE A 119 -5.34 -10.87 -1.87
C PHE A 119 -6.60 -10.28 -1.21
N ASP A 120 -6.73 -10.47 0.09
CA ASP A 120 -7.82 -9.89 0.89
C ASP A 120 -7.26 -8.79 1.80
N THR A 121 -7.10 -7.60 1.23
CA THR A 121 -6.68 -6.44 1.99
C THR A 121 -7.87 -5.71 2.58
N ASN A 122 -7.95 -5.63 3.89
CA ASN A 122 -8.80 -4.69 4.64
C ASN A 122 -10.30 -4.67 4.26
N ARG A 123 -10.77 -5.67 3.55
CA ARG A 123 -12.15 -5.73 3.05
C ARG A 123 -13.15 -5.76 4.20
N ASP A 124 -12.80 -6.47 5.27
CA ASP A 124 -13.68 -6.66 6.42
C ASP A 124 -13.64 -5.49 7.41
N LYS A 125 -12.61 -4.63 7.30
CA LYS A 125 -12.46 -3.46 8.17
C LYS A 125 -13.13 -2.20 7.61
N ALA A 126 -13.44 -2.18 6.32
CA ALA A 126 -14.16 -1.08 5.68
C ALA A 126 -15.69 -1.18 5.87
N ALA A 127 -16.19 -2.28 6.42
CA ALA A 127 -17.60 -2.52 6.67
C ALA A 127 -18.02 -2.38 8.14
N ALA A 128 -17.11 -1.90 8.97
CA ALA A 128 -17.38 -1.64 10.39
C ALA A 128 -17.49 -0.14 10.66
#